data_0319c4cfcd6b01f01ca1eeeec2f638c4
#
_entry.id   0319c4cfcd6b01f01ca1eeeec2f638c4
#
_cell.length_a   1.000
_cell.length_b   1.000
_cell.length_c   1.000
_cell.angle_alpha   90.00
_cell.angle_beta   90.00
_cell.angle_gamma   90.00
#
_symmetry.space_group_name_H-M   'P 1'
#
loop_
_entity.id
_entity.type
_entity.pdbx_description
1 polymer ?
#
loop_
_entity_poly.entity_id
_entity_poly.type
_entity_poly.pdbx_seq_one_letter_code
_entity_poly.pdbx_strand_id
1 'polypeptide(L)'
;MKGRKNPLFLCIIMLALPVLPGAATAQSETSDPFKNGVGIACENKKPQFPNDHLFFLFTDNRKFVARLMFYNDALAQGQTLRTEISPETISWLDREGFSNTRYRLHRETLELSSFPGKYACTAMSVENIKDRAVAHLATKLENKKI
;
A
#
# COMPACT_ATOMS: atom_id res chain seq x y z
N MET A 1 -28.13 77.28 42.22
CA MET A 1 -26.90 76.60 42.61
C MET A 1 -26.46 75.65 41.49
N LYS A 2 -25.23 75.78 41.10
CA LYS A 2 -24.66 75.30 39.85
C LYS A 2 -24.40 73.81 39.89
N GLY A 3 -25.06 73.01 38.98
CA GLY A 3 -24.74 71.64 38.75
C GLY A 3 -23.84 71.51 37.47
N ARG A 4 -22.61 71.05 37.66
CA ARG A 4 -21.64 70.78 36.58
C ARG A 4 -21.99 69.46 35.89
N LYS A 5 -22.28 69.52 34.61
CA LYS A 5 -22.36 68.36 33.72
C LYS A 5 -20.95 67.99 33.24
N ASN A 6 -20.45 66.85 33.60
CA ASN A 6 -19.25 66.28 33.00
C ASN A 6 -19.67 65.45 31.81
N PRO A 7 -19.08 65.68 30.63
CA PRO A 7 -19.26 64.75 29.50
C PRO A 7 -18.27 63.59 29.64
N LEU A 8 -18.81 62.37 29.71
CA LEU A 8 -18.04 61.15 29.67
C LEU A 8 -17.52 60.98 28.21
N PHE A 9 -16.20 61.12 28.06
CA PHE A 9 -15.51 60.77 26.85
C PHE A 9 -15.43 59.24 26.77
N LEU A 10 -16.21 58.63 25.89
CA LEU A 10 -16.15 57.21 25.59
C LEU A 10 -15.02 56.97 24.61
N CYS A 11 -13.84 56.59 25.12
CA CYS A 11 -12.74 56.12 24.27
C CYS A 11 -13.06 54.70 23.77
N ILE A 12 -13.46 54.60 22.52
CA ILE A 12 -13.57 53.30 21.82
C ILE A 12 -12.14 52.91 21.40
N ILE A 13 -11.57 51.99 22.18
CA ILE A 13 -10.31 51.33 21.82
C ILE A 13 -10.66 50.23 20.78
N MET A 14 -10.44 50.52 19.50
CA MET A 14 -10.44 49.47 18.48
C MET A 14 -9.22 48.60 18.67
N LEU A 15 -9.41 47.42 19.29
CA LEU A 15 -8.42 46.33 19.27
C LEU A 15 -8.36 45.73 17.86
N ALA A 16 -7.38 46.15 17.07
CA ALA A 16 -7.02 45.48 15.85
C ALA A 16 -6.36 44.13 16.22
N LEU A 17 -7.11 43.03 16.07
CA LEU A 17 -6.56 41.68 16.14
C LEU A 17 -5.68 41.44 14.92
N PRO A 18 -4.41 41.03 15.10
CA PRO A 18 -3.58 40.60 13.96
C PRO A 18 -4.15 39.29 13.42
N VAL A 19 -4.60 39.31 12.18
CA VAL A 19 -4.92 38.11 11.40
C VAL A 19 -3.60 37.38 11.19
N LEU A 20 -3.36 36.31 11.96
CA LEU A 20 -2.28 35.39 11.72
C LEU A 20 -2.55 34.69 10.37
N PRO A 21 -1.59 34.75 9.41
CA PRO A 21 -1.71 33.95 8.21
C PRO A 21 -1.75 32.48 8.61
N GLY A 22 -2.86 31.80 8.25
CA GLY A 22 -3.03 30.40 8.50
C GLY A 22 -1.81 29.64 7.99
N ALA A 23 -1.13 28.92 8.89
CA ALA A 23 -0.14 27.96 8.54
C ALA A 23 -0.83 26.94 7.62
N ALA A 24 -0.52 26.99 6.34
CA ALA A 24 -0.84 25.93 5.41
C ALA A 24 -0.14 24.68 5.95
N THR A 25 -0.89 23.80 6.57
CA THR A 25 -0.44 22.44 6.87
C THR A 25 -0.13 21.80 5.53
N ALA A 26 1.14 21.74 5.18
CA ALA A 26 1.61 20.90 4.11
C ALA A 26 1.17 19.48 4.47
N GLN A 27 0.08 19.01 3.86
CA GLN A 27 -0.24 17.60 3.84
C GLN A 27 0.94 16.95 3.14
N SER A 28 1.78 16.28 3.91
CA SER A 28 2.77 15.36 3.39
C SER A 28 1.97 14.31 2.60
N GLU A 29 1.87 14.47 1.29
CA GLU A 29 1.48 13.38 0.41
C GLU A 29 2.50 12.28 0.66
N THR A 30 2.13 11.30 1.46
CA THR A 30 2.87 10.05 1.59
C THR A 30 2.79 9.39 0.22
N SER A 31 3.78 9.67 -0.63
CA SER A 31 3.88 9.08 -1.96
C SER A 31 3.89 7.56 -1.79
N ASP A 32 2.97 6.87 -2.47
CA ASP A 32 2.93 5.41 -2.49
C ASP A 32 4.31 4.88 -2.90
N PRO A 33 5.04 4.18 -2.03
CA PRO A 33 6.41 3.71 -2.30
C PRO A 33 6.47 2.71 -3.46
N PHE A 34 5.33 2.17 -3.87
CA PHE A 34 5.22 1.21 -4.97
C PHE A 34 4.85 1.87 -6.30
N LYS A 35 4.51 3.15 -6.35
CA LYS A 35 4.03 3.84 -7.57
C LYS A 35 4.91 3.60 -8.80
N ASN A 36 6.24 3.65 -8.63
CA ASN A 36 7.22 3.43 -9.71
C ASN A 36 7.87 2.04 -9.64
N GLY A 37 7.24 1.13 -8.92
CA GLY A 37 7.74 -0.21 -8.70
C GLY A 37 7.35 -1.19 -9.82
N VAL A 38 7.45 -2.46 -9.51
CA VAL A 38 7.05 -3.55 -10.38
C VAL A 38 6.08 -4.47 -9.68
N GLY A 39 5.02 -4.87 -10.38
CA GLY A 39 4.10 -5.92 -9.97
C GLY A 39 4.57 -7.29 -10.46
N ILE A 40 4.36 -8.32 -9.66
CA ILE A 40 4.64 -9.71 -10.03
C ILE A 40 3.41 -10.55 -9.73
N ALA A 41 2.83 -11.15 -10.78
CA ALA A 41 1.74 -12.11 -10.68
C ALA A 41 2.30 -13.52 -10.83
N CYS A 42 2.03 -14.37 -9.85
CA CYS A 42 2.56 -15.72 -9.78
C CYS A 42 1.43 -16.74 -9.77
N GLU A 43 1.54 -17.75 -10.60
CA GLU A 43 0.59 -18.86 -10.72
C GLU A 43 1.26 -20.15 -10.23
N ASN A 44 0.54 -20.93 -9.41
CA ASN A 44 1.05 -22.20 -8.92
C ASN A 44 1.19 -23.18 -10.07
N LYS A 45 2.35 -23.84 -10.17
CA LYS A 45 2.59 -24.91 -11.16
C LYS A 45 1.75 -26.16 -10.88
N LYS A 46 1.15 -26.27 -9.67
CA LYS A 46 0.25 -27.35 -9.26
C LYS A 46 -1.04 -26.73 -8.70
N PRO A 47 -2.08 -26.50 -9.53
CA PRO A 47 -3.26 -25.71 -9.16
C PRO A 47 -4.19 -26.34 -8.12
N GLN A 48 -3.87 -27.52 -7.59
CA GLN A 48 -4.64 -28.19 -6.52
C GLN A 48 -4.44 -27.59 -5.11
N PHE A 49 -3.60 -26.57 -4.96
CA PHE A 49 -3.37 -25.90 -3.69
C PHE A 49 -4.22 -24.63 -3.55
N PRO A 50 -4.65 -24.29 -2.30
CA PRO A 50 -5.62 -23.22 -2.06
C PRO A 50 -5.11 -21.81 -2.47
N ASN A 51 -3.83 -21.62 -2.65
CA ASN A 51 -3.23 -20.35 -3.09
C ASN A 51 -2.65 -20.48 -4.50
N ASP A 52 -3.53 -20.62 -5.50
CA ASP A 52 -3.12 -20.81 -6.90
C ASP A 52 -2.47 -19.57 -7.51
N HIS A 53 -2.83 -18.38 -7.01
CA HIS A 53 -2.33 -17.10 -7.49
C HIS A 53 -1.83 -16.24 -6.33
N LEU A 54 -0.66 -15.66 -6.53
CA LEU A 54 -0.04 -14.70 -5.61
C LEU A 54 0.29 -13.42 -6.38
N PHE A 55 0.05 -12.27 -5.77
CA PHE A 55 0.32 -10.97 -6.35
C PHE A 55 1.20 -10.16 -5.41
N PHE A 56 2.31 -9.64 -5.92
CA PHE A 56 3.26 -8.86 -5.14
C PHE A 56 3.57 -7.53 -5.80
N LEU A 57 3.75 -6.50 -4.99
CA LEU A 57 4.27 -5.20 -5.40
C LEU A 57 5.68 -5.07 -4.86
N PHE A 58 6.63 -4.70 -5.71
CA PHE A 58 7.99 -4.34 -5.31
C PHE A 58 8.21 -2.85 -5.52
N THR A 59 8.95 -2.21 -4.60
CA THR A 59 9.45 -0.85 -4.83
C THR A 59 10.40 -0.82 -6.03
N ASP A 60 10.64 0.37 -6.61
CA ASP A 60 11.53 0.53 -7.76
C ASP A 60 12.92 -0.12 -7.55
N ASN A 61 13.51 0.10 -6.38
CA ASN A 61 14.80 -0.50 -5.99
C ASN A 61 14.73 -1.96 -5.49
N ARG A 62 13.55 -2.56 -5.45
CA ARG A 62 13.21 -3.91 -4.94
C ARG A 62 13.59 -4.16 -3.47
N LYS A 63 13.90 -3.13 -2.70
CA LYS A 63 14.24 -3.27 -1.28
C LYS A 63 13.06 -3.62 -0.39
N PHE A 64 11.84 -3.36 -0.88
CA PHE A 64 10.61 -3.67 -0.16
C PHE A 64 9.61 -4.34 -1.08
N VAL A 65 8.80 -5.20 -0.49
CA VAL A 65 7.72 -5.94 -1.15
C VAL A 65 6.47 -5.88 -0.29
N ALA A 66 5.31 -5.82 -0.93
CA ALA A 66 4.01 -6.01 -0.29
C ALA A 66 3.20 -7.03 -1.09
N ARG A 67 2.44 -7.86 -0.40
CA ARG A 67 1.50 -8.78 -1.03
C ARG A 67 0.17 -8.08 -1.27
N LEU A 68 -0.43 -8.29 -2.43
CA LEU A 68 -1.84 -7.94 -2.65
C LEU A 68 -2.70 -9.11 -2.19
N MET A 69 -3.66 -8.83 -1.34
CA MET A 69 -4.55 -9.81 -0.74
C MET A 69 -6.00 -9.39 -0.93
N PHE A 70 -6.91 -10.34 -0.74
CA PHE A 70 -8.34 -10.09 -0.75
C PHE A 70 -8.86 -10.17 0.67
N TYR A 71 -9.39 -9.06 1.14
CA TYR A 71 -10.01 -8.95 2.45
C TYR A 71 -11.43 -8.40 2.30
N ASN A 72 -12.43 -9.11 2.83
CA ASN A 72 -13.85 -8.75 2.69
C ASN A 72 -14.25 -8.46 1.23
N ASP A 73 -13.82 -9.31 0.30
CA ASP A 73 -14.08 -9.22 -1.13
C ASP A 73 -13.53 -7.93 -1.80
N ALA A 74 -12.59 -7.27 -1.17
CA ALA A 74 -11.86 -6.13 -1.70
C ALA A 74 -10.35 -6.41 -1.79
N LEU A 75 -9.68 -5.78 -2.77
CA LEU A 75 -8.24 -5.83 -2.89
C LEU A 75 -7.62 -4.96 -1.80
N ALA A 76 -6.71 -5.52 -1.03
CA ALA A 76 -5.96 -4.84 0.02
C ALA A 76 -4.46 -5.07 -0.18
N GLN A 77 -3.65 -4.10 0.21
CA GLN A 77 -2.21 -4.25 0.29
C GLN A 77 -1.83 -4.72 1.68
N GLY A 78 -1.11 -5.84 1.76
CA GLY A 78 -0.58 -6.37 3.01
C GLY A 78 0.59 -5.55 3.56
N GLN A 79 1.22 -6.07 4.58
CA GLN A 79 2.38 -5.43 5.21
C GLN A 79 3.53 -5.25 4.22
N THR A 80 4.21 -4.10 4.31
CA THR A 80 5.45 -3.85 3.58
C THR A 80 6.61 -4.57 4.26
N LEU A 81 7.25 -5.49 3.56
CA LEU A 81 8.32 -6.34 4.04
C LEU A 81 9.65 -5.96 3.38
N ARG A 82 10.73 -6.07 4.13
CA ARG A 82 12.08 -5.88 3.60
C ARG A 82 12.52 -7.12 2.83
N THR A 83 13.19 -6.89 1.69
CA THR A 83 13.77 -7.95 0.88
C THR A 83 15.26 -8.12 1.14
N GLU A 84 15.76 -9.32 0.92
CA GLU A 84 17.17 -9.67 0.81
C GLU A 84 17.48 -9.89 -0.67
N ILE A 85 18.38 -9.07 -1.24
CA ILE A 85 18.71 -9.10 -2.67
C ILE A 85 20.07 -9.73 -2.87
N SER A 86 20.14 -10.75 -3.71
CA SER A 86 21.38 -11.36 -4.22
C SER A 86 21.45 -11.18 -5.75
N PRO A 87 22.57 -11.50 -6.40
CA PRO A 87 22.66 -11.46 -7.86
C PRO A 87 21.57 -12.28 -8.56
N GLU A 88 21.24 -13.45 -8.03
CA GLU A 88 20.32 -14.40 -8.64
C GLU A 88 18.90 -14.34 -8.09
N THR A 89 18.73 -13.92 -6.84
CA THR A 89 17.45 -14.04 -6.15
C THR A 89 17.08 -12.79 -5.36
N ILE A 90 15.77 -12.59 -5.17
CA ILE A 90 15.18 -11.69 -4.19
C ILE A 90 14.39 -12.56 -3.23
N SER A 91 14.65 -12.46 -1.92
CA SER A 91 13.93 -13.23 -0.91
C SER A 91 13.35 -12.34 0.17
N TRP A 92 12.27 -12.79 0.79
CA TRP A 92 11.63 -12.11 1.91
C TRP A 92 10.90 -13.12 2.81
N LEU A 93 10.64 -12.69 4.03
CA LEU A 93 9.90 -13.47 5.01
C LEU A 93 8.55 -12.81 5.27
N ASP A 94 7.49 -13.51 4.91
CA ASP A 94 6.11 -13.12 5.22
C ASP A 94 5.71 -13.76 6.56
N ARG A 95 5.33 -12.90 7.50
CA ARG A 95 4.91 -13.29 8.86
C ARG A 95 3.42 -13.08 9.08
N GLU A 96 2.65 -12.91 8.02
CA GLU A 96 1.20 -12.79 8.14
C GLU A 96 0.58 -14.15 8.47
N GLY A 97 -0.21 -14.17 9.53
CA GLY A 97 -0.89 -15.37 10.01
C GLY A 97 -0.06 -16.20 10.98
N PHE A 98 -0.41 -17.49 11.11
CA PHE A 98 0.22 -18.42 12.05
C PHE A 98 1.51 -19.06 11.54
N SER A 99 1.88 -18.84 10.28
CA SER A 99 3.06 -19.46 9.67
C SER A 99 3.96 -18.40 9.02
N ASN A 100 5.27 -18.52 9.29
CA ASN A 100 6.28 -17.75 8.60
C ASN A 100 6.53 -18.39 7.23
N THR A 101 6.22 -17.68 6.14
CA THR A 101 6.48 -18.14 4.78
C THR A 101 7.67 -17.40 4.20
N ARG A 102 8.74 -18.13 3.88
CA ARG A 102 9.87 -17.56 3.16
C ARG A 102 9.64 -17.72 1.67
N TYR A 103 9.62 -16.59 0.97
CA TYR A 103 9.56 -16.52 -0.48
C TYR A 103 10.96 -16.29 -1.06
N ARG A 104 11.25 -16.91 -2.19
CA ARG A 104 12.47 -16.69 -2.97
C ARG A 104 12.12 -16.61 -4.43
N LEU A 105 12.32 -15.45 -5.04
CA LEU A 105 12.10 -15.18 -6.45
C LEU A 105 13.44 -15.24 -7.19
N HIS A 106 13.56 -16.10 -8.19
CA HIS A 106 14.70 -16.11 -9.10
C HIS A 106 14.56 -14.96 -10.10
N ARG A 107 15.56 -14.08 -10.18
CA ARG A 107 15.46 -12.81 -10.91
C ARG A 107 15.38 -12.96 -12.42
N GLU A 108 16.03 -13.98 -12.96
CA GLU A 108 16.10 -14.23 -14.39
C GLU A 108 14.91 -15.05 -14.88
N THR A 109 14.60 -16.16 -14.20
CA THR A 109 13.53 -17.07 -14.62
C THR A 109 12.14 -16.67 -14.12
N LEU A 110 12.07 -15.74 -13.18
CA LEU A 110 10.84 -15.35 -12.47
C LEU A 110 10.11 -16.55 -11.84
N GLU A 111 10.86 -17.56 -11.41
CA GLU A 111 10.33 -18.66 -10.63
C GLU A 111 10.31 -18.25 -9.14
N LEU A 112 9.15 -18.29 -8.53
CA LEU A 112 8.97 -18.06 -7.10
C LEU A 112 8.87 -19.41 -6.39
N SER A 113 9.70 -19.62 -5.38
CA SER A 113 9.60 -20.75 -4.48
C SER A 113 9.19 -20.33 -3.08
N SER A 114 8.27 -21.10 -2.50
CA SER A 114 7.89 -21.04 -1.09
C SER A 114 7.56 -22.46 -0.64
N PHE A 115 7.67 -22.74 0.66
CA PHE A 115 7.16 -24.02 1.13
C PHE A 115 5.62 -23.95 1.30
N PRO A 116 4.83 -24.85 0.67
CA PRO A 116 5.22 -26.04 -0.10
C PRO A 116 5.23 -25.86 -1.63
N GLY A 117 5.15 -24.64 -2.18
CA GLY A 117 4.83 -24.40 -3.58
C GLY A 117 5.96 -23.84 -4.45
N LYS A 118 5.80 -24.07 -5.77
CA LYS A 118 6.55 -23.40 -6.83
C LYS A 118 5.59 -22.72 -7.77
N TYR A 119 5.91 -21.49 -8.15
CA TYR A 119 5.06 -20.62 -8.96
C TYR A 119 5.86 -20.12 -10.18
N ALA A 120 5.18 -20.01 -11.31
CA ALA A 120 5.67 -19.27 -12.45
C ALA A 120 5.13 -17.84 -12.36
N CYS A 121 6.03 -16.85 -12.46
CA CYS A 121 5.63 -15.46 -12.28
C CYS A 121 5.83 -14.65 -13.57
N THR A 122 5.04 -13.57 -13.69
CA THR A 122 5.12 -12.59 -14.76
C THR A 122 5.28 -11.21 -14.14
N ALA A 123 6.26 -10.44 -14.60
CA ALA A 123 6.46 -9.06 -14.17
C ALA A 123 5.60 -8.11 -15.02
N MET A 124 5.05 -7.08 -14.40
CA MET A 124 4.20 -6.07 -15.04
C MET A 124 4.23 -4.74 -14.26
N SER A 125 3.58 -3.71 -14.80
CA SER A 125 3.43 -2.44 -14.06
C SER A 125 2.57 -2.63 -12.81
N VAL A 126 2.71 -1.71 -11.86
CA VAL A 126 1.90 -1.70 -10.62
C VAL A 126 0.41 -1.57 -10.92
N GLU A 127 0.04 -0.80 -11.92
CA GLU A 127 -1.34 -0.65 -12.36
C GLU A 127 -1.90 -1.97 -12.91
N ASN A 128 -1.19 -2.58 -13.87
CA ASN A 128 -1.62 -3.82 -14.49
C ASN A 128 -1.75 -4.99 -13.49
N ILE A 129 -0.90 -5.05 -12.46
CA ILE A 129 -1.03 -6.12 -11.46
C ILE A 129 -2.24 -5.92 -10.57
N LYS A 130 -2.59 -4.67 -10.23
CA LYS A 130 -3.81 -4.37 -9.47
C LYS A 130 -5.05 -4.78 -10.27
N ASP A 131 -5.10 -4.44 -11.55
CA ASP A 131 -6.19 -4.83 -12.44
C ASP A 131 -6.32 -6.35 -12.58
N ARG A 132 -5.19 -7.05 -12.75
CA ARG A 132 -5.16 -8.52 -12.83
C ARG A 132 -5.62 -9.17 -11.53
N ALA A 133 -5.23 -8.63 -10.40
CA ALA A 133 -5.66 -9.13 -9.08
C ALA A 133 -7.17 -8.95 -8.89
N VAL A 134 -7.73 -7.78 -9.26
CA VAL A 134 -9.18 -7.52 -9.21
C VAL A 134 -9.95 -8.48 -10.13
N ALA A 135 -9.48 -8.70 -11.35
CA ALA A 135 -10.10 -9.64 -12.29
C ALA A 135 -10.10 -11.07 -11.74
N HIS A 136 -8.99 -11.50 -11.10
CA HIS A 136 -8.93 -12.80 -10.45
C HIS A 136 -9.90 -12.93 -9.28
N LEU A 137 -10.07 -11.87 -8.48
CA LEU A 137 -11.06 -11.83 -7.40
C LEU A 137 -12.47 -11.98 -7.95
N ALA A 138 -12.84 -11.26 -9.01
CA ALA A 138 -14.16 -11.33 -9.63
C ALA A 138 -14.49 -12.77 -10.05
N THR A 139 -13.54 -13.45 -10.71
CA THR A 139 -13.70 -14.86 -11.11
C THR A 139 -13.91 -15.79 -9.91
N LYS A 140 -13.18 -15.56 -8.80
CA LYS A 140 -13.38 -16.35 -7.57
C LYS A 140 -14.76 -16.14 -6.93
N LEU A 141 -15.25 -14.90 -6.97
CA LEU A 141 -16.59 -14.57 -6.41
C LEU A 141 -17.73 -15.18 -7.25
N GLU A 142 -17.58 -15.19 -8.57
CA GLU A 142 -18.54 -15.85 -9.46
C GLU A 142 -18.62 -17.36 -9.19
N ASN A 143 -17.48 -18.00 -8.98
CA ASN A 143 -17.42 -19.44 -8.70
C ASN A 143 -17.95 -19.84 -7.30
N LYS A 144 -18.10 -18.87 -6.39
CA LYS A 144 -18.70 -19.10 -5.05
C LYS A 144 -20.22 -19.03 -5.01
N LYS A 145 -20.87 -18.62 -6.10
CA LYS A 145 -22.34 -18.46 -6.19
C LYS A 145 -23.10 -19.73 -6.54
N ILE A 146 -22.54 -20.92 -6.26
CA ILE A 146 -23.21 -22.21 -6.45
C ILE A 146 -23.77 -22.73 -5.13
#